data_80cc4c63524b9ce28dde0fef56ebf5e3
#
_entry.id   80cc4c63524b9ce28dde0fef56ebf5e3
#
_cell.length_a   1.000
_cell.length_b   1.000
_cell.length_c   1.000
_cell.angle_alpha   90.00
_cell.angle_beta   90.00
_cell.angle_gamma   90.00
#
_symmetry.space_group_name_H-M   'P 1'
#
loop_
_entity.id
_entity.type
_entity.pdbx_description
1 polymer ?
#
loop_
_entity_poly.entity_id
_entity_poly.type
_entity_poly.pdbx_seq_one_letter_code
_entity_poly.pdbx_strand_id
1 'polypeptide(L)'
;MRDVVILGSTGSIGVQALEIVEANPELFSVVAITSAGTHPQLVIDQAKKFGVKLVGVTKNAQIIREALPGVQVIDGPHASTEIAAITCDVVLNAITGSIGLAPTLAAIKAGNRVALANKESLVAGGDLVIAHAKDDQILPVDSEHSAIWQALMGENKSEISKLVLTASGGPFRDRADLSTVTLQEALAHPTWTMGPVVTINSASLMNKGLEIIEAHYLFGIAYSQIEAVIHPQSVVHSMVEFIDGSTIAQASPPNMKGPISLALSHPHRVPGATKPIDWSTSHTWNFAPIDESRFPAVALARTCGEIGGGLPAIFNASNEFAVQAFIDGQISFTDIFAIVSQSVNHLRASAATTLRDLEDVSAAEDDAHQIASELVKKVAL
;
A
#
# COMPACT_ATOMS: atom_id res chain seq x y z
N MET A 1 26.86 -5.32 -0.98
CA MET A 1 26.05 -4.20 -0.43
C MET A 1 25.12 -3.78 -1.53
N ARG A 2 23.83 -3.51 -1.23
CA ARG A 2 22.80 -3.11 -2.21
C ARG A 2 22.53 -1.64 -2.13
N ASP A 3 22.44 -1.00 -3.29
CA ASP A 3 22.05 0.39 -3.40
C ASP A 3 20.51 0.51 -3.35
N VAL A 4 20.03 1.26 -2.34
CA VAL A 4 18.60 1.42 -2.06
C VAL A 4 18.18 2.87 -2.26
N VAL A 5 17.11 3.07 -2.99
CA VAL A 5 16.37 4.34 -3.05
C VAL A 5 15.11 4.21 -2.19
N ILE A 6 14.85 5.20 -1.33
CA ILE A 6 13.65 5.19 -0.47
C ILE A 6 12.76 6.39 -0.81
N LEU A 7 11.63 6.12 -1.45
CA LEU A 7 10.60 7.11 -1.74
C LEU A 7 9.61 7.16 -0.57
N GLY A 8 9.38 8.35 -0.01
CA GLY A 8 8.57 8.52 1.19
C GLY A 8 9.32 8.18 2.49
N SER A 9 10.61 8.56 2.59
CA SER A 9 11.52 8.19 3.70
C SER A 9 11.06 8.65 5.08
N THR A 10 10.24 9.69 5.17
CA THR A 10 9.72 10.23 6.44
C THR A 10 8.40 9.58 6.88
N GLY A 11 7.78 8.76 6.03
CA GLY A 11 6.59 7.99 6.37
C GLY A 11 6.91 6.74 7.21
N SER A 12 5.88 6.08 7.73
CA SER A 12 6.03 4.91 8.61
C SER A 12 6.87 3.78 8.00
N ILE A 13 6.65 3.45 6.72
CA ILE A 13 7.41 2.40 6.02
C ILE A 13 8.83 2.87 5.75
N GLY A 14 9.02 4.11 5.29
CA GLY A 14 10.34 4.68 5.01
C GLY A 14 11.24 4.73 6.25
N VAL A 15 10.69 5.13 7.39
CA VAL A 15 11.41 5.14 8.68
C VAL A 15 11.83 3.72 9.08
N GLN A 16 10.93 2.73 9.00
CA GLN A 16 11.25 1.34 9.30
C GLN A 16 12.28 0.74 8.33
N ALA A 17 12.26 1.14 7.06
CA ALA A 17 13.29 0.75 6.10
C ALA A 17 14.68 1.31 6.48
N LEU A 18 14.72 2.58 6.89
CA LEU A 18 15.97 3.19 7.38
C LEU A 18 16.48 2.53 8.66
N GLU A 19 15.60 2.10 9.57
CA GLU A 19 15.99 1.33 10.76
C GLU A 19 16.57 -0.04 10.38
N ILE A 20 16.04 -0.71 9.34
CA ILE A 20 16.62 -1.96 8.83
C ILE A 20 17.99 -1.71 8.24
N VAL A 21 18.18 -0.66 7.45
CA VAL A 21 19.47 -0.28 6.86
C VAL A 21 20.50 0.05 7.97
N GLU A 22 20.09 0.81 8.97
CA GLU A 22 20.96 1.16 10.11
C GLU A 22 21.45 -0.07 10.88
N ALA A 23 20.57 -1.05 11.06
CA ALA A 23 20.92 -2.31 11.74
C ALA A 23 21.77 -3.25 10.87
N ASN A 24 21.88 -3.02 9.56
CA ASN A 24 22.58 -3.90 8.62
C ASN A 24 23.40 -3.08 7.59
N PRO A 25 24.35 -2.25 8.04
CA PRO A 25 25.09 -1.34 7.17
C PRO A 25 26.01 -2.06 6.16
N GLU A 26 26.31 -3.32 6.38
CA GLU A 26 27.08 -4.16 5.46
C GLU A 26 26.23 -4.68 4.28
N LEU A 27 24.91 -4.71 4.43
CA LEU A 27 23.99 -5.21 3.40
C LEU A 27 23.46 -4.12 2.49
N PHE A 28 23.26 -2.90 3.01
CA PHE A 28 22.53 -1.84 2.32
C PHE A 28 23.28 -0.50 2.33
N SER A 29 23.11 0.26 1.25
CA SER A 29 23.54 1.65 1.10
C SER A 29 22.36 2.49 0.62
N VAL A 30 22.00 3.56 1.33
CA VAL A 30 20.94 4.48 0.89
C VAL A 30 21.53 5.51 -0.05
N VAL A 31 21.24 5.40 -1.35
CA VAL A 31 21.79 6.31 -2.38
C VAL A 31 20.94 7.56 -2.59
N ALA A 32 19.62 7.45 -2.39
CA ALA A 32 18.71 8.57 -2.46
C ALA A 32 17.49 8.40 -1.55
N ILE A 33 16.94 9.52 -1.09
CA ILE A 33 15.67 9.55 -0.37
C ILE A 33 14.73 10.60 -0.96
N THR A 34 13.41 10.36 -0.87
CA THR A 34 12.42 11.40 -1.19
C THR A 34 11.38 11.55 -0.08
N SER A 35 10.78 12.74 -0.02
CA SER A 35 9.72 13.06 0.94
C SER A 35 8.87 14.22 0.41
N ALA A 36 7.68 14.42 0.97
CA ALA A 36 6.91 15.65 0.73
C ALA A 36 7.63 16.91 1.27
N GLY A 37 8.62 16.75 2.14
CA GLY A 37 9.38 17.88 2.70
C GLY A 37 8.63 18.69 3.75
N THR A 38 7.48 18.23 4.25
CA THR A 38 6.69 18.91 5.31
C THR A 38 7.45 18.99 6.64
N HIS A 39 8.36 18.07 6.87
CA HIS A 39 9.26 18.00 8.03
C HIS A 39 10.71 18.06 7.56
N PRO A 40 11.24 19.24 7.13
CA PRO A 40 12.55 19.36 6.51
C PRO A 40 13.68 18.89 7.43
N GLN A 41 13.58 19.12 8.74
CA GLN A 41 14.60 18.67 9.69
C GLN A 41 14.77 17.15 9.69
N LEU A 42 13.69 16.39 9.62
CA LEU A 42 13.75 14.92 9.56
C LEU A 42 14.46 14.43 8.29
N VAL A 43 14.19 15.08 7.13
CA VAL A 43 14.89 14.78 5.87
C VAL A 43 16.39 15.07 5.99
N ILE A 44 16.74 16.21 6.58
CA ILE A 44 18.14 16.62 6.81
C ILE A 44 18.85 15.60 7.70
N ASP A 45 18.22 15.19 8.80
CA ASP A 45 18.81 14.24 9.75
C ASP A 45 18.99 12.85 9.10
N GLN A 46 18.00 12.38 8.32
CA GLN A 46 18.10 11.15 7.54
C GLN A 46 19.26 11.22 6.53
N ALA A 47 19.32 12.30 5.73
CA ALA A 47 20.37 12.46 4.72
C ALA A 47 21.78 12.48 5.34
N LYS A 48 21.96 13.18 6.46
CA LYS A 48 23.24 13.20 7.20
C LYS A 48 23.60 11.84 7.78
N LYS A 49 22.63 11.20 8.44
CA LYS A 49 22.84 9.92 9.13
C LYS A 49 23.28 8.81 8.17
N PHE A 50 22.64 8.74 7.01
CA PHE A 50 22.91 7.69 6.01
C PHE A 50 23.89 8.12 4.90
N GLY A 51 24.44 9.33 4.96
CA GLY A 51 25.40 9.83 3.98
C GLY A 51 24.82 10.00 2.58
N VAL A 52 23.50 10.23 2.47
CA VAL A 52 22.77 10.34 1.21
C VAL A 52 23.28 11.52 0.39
N LYS A 53 23.43 11.32 -0.93
CA LYS A 53 23.93 12.34 -1.87
C LYS A 53 22.86 12.96 -2.75
N LEU A 54 21.65 12.37 -2.77
CA LEU A 54 20.54 12.81 -3.60
C LEU A 54 19.24 12.81 -2.79
N VAL A 55 18.58 13.96 -2.70
CA VAL A 55 17.33 14.14 -1.96
C VAL A 55 16.27 14.76 -2.88
N GLY A 56 15.06 14.20 -2.88
CA GLY A 56 13.90 14.73 -3.58
C GLY A 56 12.83 15.23 -2.64
N VAL A 57 12.31 16.44 -2.87
CA VAL A 57 11.22 17.00 -2.06
C VAL A 57 10.26 17.83 -2.89
N THR A 58 9.01 17.94 -2.44
CA THR A 58 8.02 18.83 -3.06
C THR A 58 7.86 20.16 -2.32
N LYS A 59 8.39 20.25 -1.09
CA LYS A 59 8.30 21.47 -0.25
C LYS A 59 9.63 21.67 0.49
N ASN A 60 9.88 22.92 0.90
CA ASN A 60 11.02 23.31 1.75
C ASN A 60 12.41 22.94 1.19
N ALA A 61 12.56 22.82 -0.13
CA ALA A 61 13.82 22.44 -0.77
C ALA A 61 14.98 23.39 -0.42
N GLN A 62 14.71 24.69 -0.31
CA GLN A 62 15.73 25.69 0.01
C GLN A 62 16.34 25.45 1.40
N ILE A 63 15.51 25.18 2.41
CA ILE A 63 15.96 24.88 3.79
C ILE A 63 16.89 23.65 3.78
N ILE A 64 16.51 22.62 3.00
CA ILE A 64 17.27 21.38 2.90
C ILE A 64 18.60 21.60 2.18
N ARG A 65 18.63 22.39 1.08
CA ARG A 65 19.87 22.74 0.34
C ARG A 65 20.88 23.46 1.22
N GLU A 66 20.40 24.44 2.00
CA GLU A 66 21.24 25.22 2.90
C GLU A 66 21.84 24.35 4.03
N ALA A 67 21.09 23.37 4.53
CA ALA A 67 21.53 22.48 5.62
C ALA A 67 22.40 21.31 5.15
N LEU A 68 22.40 21.00 3.86
CA LEU A 68 23.09 19.85 3.25
C LEU A 68 24.05 20.28 2.13
N PRO A 69 25.11 21.04 2.41
CA PRO A 69 26.08 21.42 1.39
C PRO A 69 26.73 20.18 0.76
N GLY A 70 26.71 20.09 -0.57
CA GLY A 70 27.25 18.94 -1.32
C GLY A 70 26.27 17.78 -1.54
N VAL A 71 25.00 17.90 -1.10
CA VAL A 71 23.91 17.00 -1.47
C VAL A 71 23.12 17.64 -2.62
N GLN A 72 22.85 16.86 -3.65
CA GLN A 72 21.95 17.31 -4.73
C GLN A 72 20.50 17.25 -4.21
N VAL A 73 19.76 18.35 -4.36
CA VAL A 73 18.34 18.43 -3.97
C VAL A 73 17.49 18.71 -5.20
N ILE A 74 16.69 17.72 -5.60
CA ILE A 74 15.67 17.83 -6.65
C ILE A 74 14.38 18.36 -6.01
N ASP A 75 13.77 19.36 -6.62
CA ASP A 75 12.63 20.10 -6.10
C ASP A 75 11.44 20.02 -7.06
N GLY A 76 10.27 19.83 -6.52
CA GLY A 76 9.03 19.89 -7.29
C GLY A 76 8.24 18.57 -7.31
N PRO A 77 7.07 18.59 -7.99
CA PRO A 77 6.12 17.48 -7.95
C PRO A 77 6.68 16.19 -8.59
N HIS A 78 7.65 16.28 -9.47
CA HIS A 78 8.26 15.15 -10.17
C HIS A 78 9.54 14.62 -9.51
N ALA A 79 9.99 15.21 -8.39
CA ALA A 79 11.25 14.85 -7.74
C ALA A 79 11.34 13.34 -7.41
N SER A 80 10.25 12.74 -6.92
CA SER A 80 10.23 11.30 -6.63
C SER A 80 10.27 10.44 -7.90
N THR A 81 9.66 10.88 -9.00
CA THR A 81 9.68 10.19 -10.29
C THR A 81 11.09 10.22 -10.91
N GLU A 82 11.75 11.38 -10.85
CA GLU A 82 13.13 11.54 -11.35
C GLU A 82 14.10 10.67 -10.55
N ILE A 83 13.97 10.65 -9.22
CA ILE A 83 14.83 9.85 -8.34
C ILE A 83 14.56 8.35 -8.49
N ALA A 84 13.30 7.95 -8.70
CA ALA A 84 12.96 6.56 -8.94
C ALA A 84 13.60 5.98 -10.22
N ALA A 85 13.95 6.84 -11.18
CA ALA A 85 14.57 6.45 -12.44
C ALA A 85 16.10 6.32 -12.37
N ILE A 86 16.75 6.64 -11.25
CA ILE A 86 18.20 6.42 -11.12
C ILE A 86 18.49 4.92 -11.02
N THR A 87 19.62 4.50 -11.58
CA THR A 87 20.03 3.10 -11.51
C THR A 87 20.41 2.72 -10.08
N CYS A 88 19.78 1.69 -9.54
CA CYS A 88 20.06 1.11 -8.21
C CYS A 88 19.59 -0.34 -8.17
N ASP A 89 19.89 -1.06 -7.08
CA ASP A 89 19.45 -2.45 -6.91
C ASP A 89 17.95 -2.56 -6.59
N VAL A 90 17.44 -1.62 -5.76
CA VAL A 90 16.03 -1.63 -5.36
C VAL A 90 15.52 -0.23 -5.01
N VAL A 91 14.34 0.09 -5.50
CA VAL A 91 13.56 1.28 -5.12
C VAL A 91 12.45 0.84 -4.18
N LEU A 92 12.46 1.29 -2.94
CA LEU A 92 11.32 1.18 -2.04
C LEU A 92 10.34 2.31 -2.32
N ASN A 93 9.16 2.00 -2.85
CA ASN A 93 8.11 2.99 -2.97
C ASN A 93 7.14 2.92 -1.77
N ALA A 94 7.31 3.86 -0.85
CA ALA A 94 6.50 4.02 0.36
C ALA A 94 5.73 5.36 0.37
N ILE A 95 5.47 5.92 -0.81
CA ILE A 95 4.59 7.08 -1.00
C ILE A 95 3.15 6.60 -0.76
N THR A 96 2.33 7.38 -0.08
CA THR A 96 0.90 7.08 0.11
C THR A 96 0.09 7.72 -1.00
N GLY A 97 -0.93 6.99 -1.50
CA GLY A 97 -1.84 7.48 -2.53
C GLY A 97 -1.36 7.24 -3.96
N SER A 98 -2.23 7.51 -4.91
CA SER A 98 -2.01 7.25 -6.34
C SER A 98 -0.84 8.04 -6.95
N ILE A 99 -0.40 9.13 -6.32
CA ILE A 99 0.81 9.86 -6.70
C ILE A 99 2.09 8.99 -6.69
N GLY A 100 2.06 7.83 -6.05
CA GLY A 100 3.12 6.82 -6.08
C GLY A 100 3.22 6.05 -7.40
N LEU A 101 2.22 6.10 -8.28
CA LEU A 101 2.19 5.35 -9.54
C LEU A 101 3.28 5.80 -10.54
N ALA A 102 3.43 7.10 -10.74
CA ALA A 102 4.45 7.62 -11.67
C ALA A 102 5.88 7.24 -11.25
N PRO A 103 6.29 7.37 -9.96
CA PRO A 103 7.56 6.84 -9.48
C PRO A 103 7.70 5.31 -9.64
N THR A 104 6.62 4.52 -9.41
CA THR A 104 6.64 3.07 -9.63
C THR A 104 6.99 2.74 -11.09
N LEU A 105 6.29 3.35 -12.05
CA LEU A 105 6.55 3.16 -13.47
C LEU A 105 7.95 3.63 -13.88
N ALA A 106 8.43 4.74 -13.31
CA ALA A 106 9.78 5.25 -13.59
C ALA A 106 10.86 4.26 -13.13
N ALA A 107 10.73 3.69 -11.93
CA ALA A 107 11.63 2.68 -11.41
C ALA A 107 11.62 1.39 -12.26
N ILE A 108 10.44 0.92 -12.66
CA ILE A 108 10.28 -0.26 -13.51
C ILE A 108 10.95 -0.04 -14.88
N LYS A 109 10.68 1.10 -15.54
CA LYS A 109 11.26 1.44 -16.85
C LYS A 109 12.78 1.62 -16.79
N ALA A 110 13.32 2.06 -15.67
CA ALA A 110 14.76 2.13 -15.43
C ALA A 110 15.42 0.75 -15.21
N GLY A 111 14.62 -0.31 -15.07
CA GLY A 111 15.10 -1.68 -14.84
C GLY A 111 15.39 -1.99 -13.37
N ASN A 112 15.07 -1.10 -12.44
CA ASN A 112 15.21 -1.32 -11.01
C ASN A 112 14.21 -2.34 -10.49
N ARG A 113 14.54 -3.09 -9.45
CA ARG A 113 13.54 -3.79 -8.65
C ARG A 113 12.76 -2.77 -7.82
N VAL A 114 11.47 -3.02 -7.65
CA VAL A 114 10.58 -2.15 -6.87
C VAL A 114 10.06 -2.92 -5.66
N ALA A 115 10.53 -2.56 -4.47
CA ALA A 115 9.91 -2.96 -3.22
C ALA A 115 8.64 -2.09 -3.04
N LEU A 116 7.48 -2.64 -3.41
CA LEU A 116 6.25 -1.90 -3.54
C LEU A 116 5.44 -1.94 -2.24
N ALA A 117 5.43 -0.82 -1.52
CA ALA A 117 4.55 -0.58 -0.37
C ALA A 117 3.34 0.30 -0.73
N ASN A 118 3.38 0.96 -1.89
CA ASN A 118 2.31 1.77 -2.42
C ASN A 118 1.33 0.89 -3.21
N LYS A 119 0.31 0.37 -2.54
CA LYS A 119 -0.71 -0.48 -3.16
C LYS A 119 -1.54 0.25 -4.21
N GLU A 120 -1.70 1.56 -4.06
CA GLU A 120 -2.47 2.40 -4.96
C GLU A 120 -1.88 2.41 -6.37
N SER A 121 -0.57 2.18 -6.54
CA SER A 121 0.06 1.99 -7.87
C SER A 121 -0.55 0.83 -8.65
N LEU A 122 -0.85 -0.30 -7.99
CA LEU A 122 -1.49 -1.45 -8.64
C LEU A 122 -3.01 -1.29 -8.71
N VAL A 123 -3.61 -0.61 -7.77
CA VAL A 123 -5.07 -0.37 -7.82
C VAL A 123 -5.41 0.60 -8.94
N ALA A 124 -4.73 1.76 -9.00
CA ALA A 124 -5.04 2.79 -9.98
C ALA A 124 -4.48 2.50 -11.38
N GLY A 125 -3.31 1.86 -11.46
CA GLY A 125 -2.60 1.65 -12.72
C GLY A 125 -2.14 0.21 -12.95
N GLY A 126 -2.82 -0.80 -12.40
CA GLY A 126 -2.37 -2.18 -12.40
C GLY A 126 -1.98 -2.72 -13.78
N ASP A 127 -2.85 -2.55 -14.78
CA ASP A 127 -2.56 -2.97 -16.15
C ASP A 127 -1.31 -2.28 -16.71
N LEU A 128 -1.13 -0.98 -16.45
CA LEU A 128 0.06 -0.24 -16.88
C LEU A 128 1.33 -0.73 -16.18
N VAL A 129 1.23 -0.98 -14.88
CA VAL A 129 2.37 -1.45 -14.08
C VAL A 129 2.81 -2.84 -14.55
N ILE A 130 1.87 -3.78 -14.67
CA ILE A 130 2.16 -5.16 -15.07
C ILE A 130 2.65 -5.23 -16.52
N ALA A 131 2.09 -4.42 -17.43
CA ALA A 131 2.55 -4.38 -18.83
C ALA A 131 4.01 -3.92 -18.99
N HIS A 132 4.57 -3.16 -18.03
CA HIS A 132 5.94 -2.67 -18.08
C HIS A 132 6.90 -3.46 -17.18
N ALA A 133 6.39 -4.19 -16.20
CA ALA A 133 7.20 -4.96 -15.27
C ALA A 133 7.68 -6.27 -15.88
N LYS A 134 8.91 -6.67 -15.52
CA LYS A 134 9.45 -8.00 -15.79
C LYS A 134 9.11 -8.92 -14.62
N ASP A 135 9.24 -10.22 -14.84
CA ASP A 135 9.15 -11.22 -13.77
C ASP A 135 10.13 -10.86 -12.63
N ASP A 136 9.69 -11.01 -11.40
CA ASP A 136 10.45 -10.71 -10.18
C ASP A 136 10.94 -9.25 -10.03
N GLN A 137 10.42 -8.32 -10.81
CA GLN A 137 10.77 -6.90 -10.70
C GLN A 137 10.00 -6.19 -9.60
N ILE A 138 8.74 -6.60 -9.35
CA ILE A 138 7.90 -6.05 -8.26
C ILE A 138 7.97 -6.99 -7.07
N LEU A 139 8.40 -6.47 -5.92
CA LEU A 139 8.56 -7.20 -4.66
C LEU A 139 7.56 -6.63 -3.65
N PRO A 140 6.55 -7.40 -3.23
CA PRO A 140 5.50 -6.88 -2.37
C PRO A 140 6.01 -6.56 -0.97
N VAL A 141 5.65 -5.40 -0.46
CA VAL A 141 5.96 -4.95 0.91
C VAL A 141 4.72 -5.01 1.80
N ASP A 142 3.52 -4.85 1.24
CA ASP A 142 2.30 -5.05 2.03
C ASP A 142 2.30 -6.44 2.67
N SER A 143 1.94 -6.54 3.95
CA SER A 143 2.19 -7.74 4.76
C SER A 143 1.48 -8.97 4.21
N GLU A 144 0.26 -8.83 3.75
CA GLU A 144 -0.56 -9.89 3.19
C GLU A 144 0.02 -10.41 1.87
N HIS A 145 0.45 -9.49 1.00
CA HIS A 145 1.03 -9.84 -0.30
C HIS A 145 2.43 -10.42 -0.16
N SER A 146 3.23 -9.88 0.77
CA SER A 146 4.51 -10.48 1.14
C SER A 146 4.34 -11.91 1.67
N ALA A 147 3.28 -12.18 2.44
CA ALA A 147 2.97 -13.51 2.95
C ALA A 147 2.60 -14.48 1.83
N ILE A 148 1.74 -14.08 0.89
CA ILE A 148 1.38 -14.87 -0.29
C ILE A 148 2.63 -15.15 -1.13
N TRP A 149 3.42 -14.12 -1.43
CA TRP A 149 4.68 -14.27 -2.18
C TRP A 149 5.62 -15.28 -1.52
N GLN A 150 5.79 -15.23 -0.19
CA GLN A 150 6.61 -16.19 0.56
C GLN A 150 6.04 -17.62 0.49
N ALA A 151 4.71 -17.77 0.57
CA ALA A 151 4.05 -19.07 0.46
C ALA A 151 4.15 -19.68 -0.96
N LEU A 152 4.33 -18.83 -1.97
CA LEU A 152 4.47 -19.25 -3.37
C LEU A 152 5.92 -19.49 -3.81
N MET A 153 6.91 -19.24 -2.94
CA MET A 153 8.32 -19.47 -3.28
C MET A 153 8.59 -20.98 -3.51
N GLY A 154 8.83 -21.34 -4.76
CA GLY A 154 9.08 -22.71 -5.16
C GLY A 154 7.83 -23.51 -5.53
N GLU A 155 6.66 -22.93 -5.43
CA GLU A 155 5.39 -23.55 -5.76
C GLU A 155 4.99 -23.30 -7.23
N ASN A 156 4.15 -24.17 -7.77
CA ASN A 156 3.61 -24.03 -9.10
C ASN A 156 2.31 -23.22 -9.08
N LYS A 157 2.30 -22.07 -9.73
CA LYS A 157 1.13 -21.20 -9.81
C LYS A 157 -0.13 -21.87 -10.38
N SER A 158 0.02 -22.86 -11.25
CA SER A 158 -1.12 -23.60 -11.83
C SER A 158 -1.82 -24.53 -10.82
N GLU A 159 -1.22 -24.75 -9.66
CA GLU A 159 -1.77 -25.59 -8.60
C GLU A 159 -2.44 -24.78 -7.48
N ILE A 160 -2.54 -23.45 -7.65
CA ILE A 160 -3.25 -22.58 -6.69
C ILE A 160 -4.76 -22.77 -6.88
N SER A 161 -5.45 -23.15 -5.79
CA SER A 161 -6.92 -23.15 -5.71
C SER A 161 -7.43 -21.74 -5.40
N LYS A 162 -6.88 -21.10 -4.37
CA LYS A 162 -7.24 -19.73 -3.99
C LYS A 162 -6.16 -19.05 -3.14
N LEU A 163 -6.20 -17.73 -3.12
CA LEU A 163 -5.50 -16.88 -2.15
C LEU A 163 -6.46 -16.51 -1.02
N VAL A 164 -5.99 -16.55 0.22
CA VAL A 164 -6.76 -16.16 1.40
C VAL A 164 -6.03 -15.03 2.13
N LEU A 165 -6.51 -13.81 1.95
CA LEU A 165 -5.99 -12.62 2.61
C LEU A 165 -6.60 -12.52 4.01
N THR A 166 -5.77 -12.26 5.02
CA THR A 166 -6.26 -11.99 6.35
C THR A 166 -6.47 -10.49 6.57
N ALA A 167 -7.40 -10.14 7.43
CA ALA A 167 -7.64 -8.78 7.90
C ALA A 167 -7.76 -8.78 9.41
N SER A 168 -7.24 -7.75 10.10
CA SER A 168 -7.48 -7.60 11.55
C SER A 168 -8.96 -7.41 11.89
N GLY A 169 -9.76 -6.96 10.90
CA GLY A 169 -11.15 -6.56 11.06
C GLY A 169 -11.33 -5.14 11.60
N GLY A 170 -10.23 -4.44 11.85
CA GLY A 170 -10.25 -3.08 12.37
C GLY A 170 -10.85 -2.95 13.76
N PRO A 171 -11.04 -1.71 14.26
CA PRO A 171 -11.60 -1.47 15.59
C PRO A 171 -13.10 -1.76 15.70
N PHE A 172 -13.81 -1.91 14.57
CA PHE A 172 -15.27 -2.01 14.54
C PHE A 172 -15.82 -3.40 14.17
N ARG A 173 -14.97 -4.43 14.08
CA ARG A 173 -15.38 -5.79 13.71
C ARG A 173 -16.56 -6.34 14.55
N ASP A 174 -16.62 -5.95 15.84
CA ASP A 174 -17.65 -6.40 16.78
C ASP A 174 -18.74 -5.34 17.04
N ARG A 175 -18.67 -4.16 16.40
CA ARG A 175 -19.62 -3.05 16.59
C ARG A 175 -20.76 -3.13 15.58
N ALA A 176 -22.00 -3.23 16.06
CA ALA A 176 -23.18 -3.37 15.20
C ALA A 176 -23.55 -2.05 14.48
N ASP A 177 -23.49 -0.91 15.19
CA ASP A 177 -23.85 0.40 14.65
C ASP A 177 -22.60 1.24 14.39
N LEU A 178 -22.37 1.58 13.11
CA LEU A 178 -21.26 2.41 12.65
C LEU A 178 -21.64 3.88 12.45
N SER A 179 -22.90 4.25 12.62
CA SER A 179 -23.37 5.63 12.34
C SER A 179 -22.80 6.68 13.30
N THR A 180 -22.38 6.26 14.49
CA THR A 180 -21.87 7.14 15.55
C THR A 180 -20.34 7.05 15.74
N VAL A 181 -19.64 6.47 14.77
CA VAL A 181 -18.16 6.35 14.80
C VAL A 181 -17.52 7.72 14.71
N THR A 182 -16.65 8.01 15.66
CA THR A 182 -15.83 9.23 15.69
C THR A 182 -14.49 9.03 15.00
N LEU A 183 -13.84 10.11 14.56
CA LEU A 183 -12.48 10.08 14.01
C LEU A 183 -11.49 9.43 14.98
N GLN A 184 -11.58 9.77 16.28
CA GLN A 184 -10.70 9.20 17.31
C GLN A 184 -10.84 7.68 17.42
N GLU A 185 -12.06 7.15 17.38
CA GLU A 185 -12.31 5.70 17.38
C GLU A 185 -11.80 5.03 16.10
N ALA A 186 -12.00 5.66 14.92
CA ALA A 186 -11.53 5.14 13.66
C ALA A 186 -9.98 5.08 13.56
N LEU A 187 -9.29 5.98 14.25
CA LEU A 187 -7.83 6.01 14.33
C LEU A 187 -7.25 5.05 15.38
N ALA A 188 -8.07 4.46 16.25
CA ALA A 188 -7.64 3.55 17.32
C ALA A 188 -7.52 2.09 16.82
N HIS A 189 -6.56 1.82 15.93
CA HIS A 189 -6.37 0.46 15.42
C HIS A 189 -5.83 -0.47 16.53
N PRO A 190 -6.45 -1.68 16.73
CA PRO A 190 -6.13 -2.54 17.87
C PRO A 190 -4.74 -3.19 17.81
N THR A 191 -4.12 -3.33 16.61
CA THR A 191 -2.91 -4.13 16.42
C THR A 191 -1.78 -3.35 15.76
N TRP A 192 -2.09 -2.51 14.76
CA TRP A 192 -1.10 -1.83 13.91
C TRP A 192 -0.99 -0.34 14.22
N THR A 193 0.24 0.17 14.15
CA THR A 193 0.50 1.63 14.13
C THR A 193 0.77 2.06 12.70
N MET A 194 -0.19 2.76 12.10
CA MET A 194 -0.19 3.14 10.68
C MET A 194 -0.51 4.63 10.51
N GLY A 195 -0.32 5.15 9.31
CA GLY A 195 -0.79 6.48 8.95
C GLY A 195 -2.33 6.60 9.01
N PRO A 196 -2.87 7.81 9.16
CA PRO A 196 -4.31 8.01 9.40
C PRO A 196 -5.19 7.45 8.28
N VAL A 197 -4.82 7.65 7.02
CA VAL A 197 -5.57 7.15 5.86
C VAL A 197 -5.67 5.62 5.88
N VAL A 198 -4.55 4.91 6.04
CA VAL A 198 -4.52 3.44 6.09
C VAL A 198 -5.28 2.92 7.29
N THR A 199 -5.23 3.61 8.43
CA THR A 199 -5.95 3.23 9.65
C THR A 199 -7.46 3.31 9.44
N ILE A 200 -7.97 4.39 8.83
CA ILE A 200 -9.39 4.56 8.51
C ILE A 200 -9.82 3.53 7.44
N ASN A 201 -8.99 3.29 6.42
CA ASN A 201 -9.23 2.26 5.42
C ASN A 201 -9.29 0.84 6.04
N SER A 202 -8.50 0.57 7.08
CA SER A 202 -8.60 -0.68 7.84
C SER A 202 -9.91 -0.75 8.63
N ALA A 203 -10.32 0.36 9.25
CA ALA A 203 -11.56 0.45 10.03
C ALA A 203 -12.83 0.21 9.18
N SER A 204 -12.82 0.64 7.91
CA SER A 204 -13.91 0.49 6.93
C SER A 204 -13.79 -0.77 6.07
N LEU A 205 -12.71 -1.54 6.18
CA LEU A 205 -12.29 -2.62 5.28
C LEU A 205 -12.07 -2.18 3.81
N MET A 206 -12.02 -0.87 3.53
CA MET A 206 -11.55 -0.37 2.24
C MET A 206 -10.13 -0.85 1.93
N ASN A 207 -9.24 -0.87 2.94
CA ASN A 207 -7.89 -1.39 2.79
C ASN A 207 -7.89 -2.81 2.24
N LYS A 208 -8.76 -3.68 2.75
CA LYS A 208 -8.88 -5.06 2.27
C LYS A 208 -9.43 -5.13 0.84
N GLY A 209 -10.32 -4.21 0.47
CA GLY A 209 -10.77 -4.05 -0.92
C GLY A 209 -9.62 -3.69 -1.87
N LEU A 210 -8.79 -2.70 -1.51
CA LEU A 210 -7.60 -2.32 -2.28
C LEU A 210 -6.62 -3.49 -2.41
N GLU A 211 -6.41 -4.24 -1.34
CA GLU A 211 -5.51 -5.38 -1.30
C GLU A 211 -5.98 -6.56 -2.16
N ILE A 212 -7.27 -6.78 -2.33
CA ILE A 212 -7.79 -7.80 -3.26
C ILE A 212 -7.45 -7.42 -4.71
N ILE A 213 -7.56 -6.14 -5.07
CA ILE A 213 -7.17 -5.66 -6.39
C ILE A 213 -5.65 -5.80 -6.58
N GLU A 214 -4.86 -5.41 -5.59
CA GLU A 214 -3.41 -5.57 -5.61
C GLU A 214 -2.99 -7.03 -5.77
N ALA A 215 -3.62 -7.95 -5.03
CA ALA A 215 -3.34 -9.39 -5.12
C ALA A 215 -3.61 -9.97 -6.52
N HIS A 216 -4.70 -9.53 -7.16
CA HIS A 216 -4.98 -9.91 -8.54
C HIS A 216 -3.82 -9.57 -9.47
N TYR A 217 -3.35 -8.33 -9.44
CA TYR A 217 -2.27 -7.87 -10.30
C TYR A 217 -0.92 -8.49 -9.97
N LEU A 218 -0.55 -8.62 -8.69
CA LEU A 218 0.73 -9.19 -8.28
C LEU A 218 0.88 -10.67 -8.62
N PHE A 219 -0.20 -11.43 -8.47
CA PHE A 219 -0.12 -12.90 -8.58
C PHE A 219 -0.78 -13.45 -9.84
N GLY A 220 -1.57 -12.64 -10.57
CA GLY A 220 -2.29 -13.07 -11.76
C GLY A 220 -3.44 -14.03 -11.45
N ILE A 221 -4.02 -13.97 -10.26
CA ILE A 221 -5.11 -14.84 -9.80
C ILE A 221 -6.46 -14.14 -10.00
N ALA A 222 -7.45 -14.88 -10.51
CA ALA A 222 -8.78 -14.33 -10.74
C ALA A 222 -9.45 -13.86 -9.43
N TYR A 223 -10.23 -12.78 -9.48
CA TYR A 223 -10.93 -12.25 -8.31
C TYR A 223 -11.80 -13.29 -7.59
N SER A 224 -12.41 -14.21 -8.31
CA SER A 224 -13.19 -15.32 -7.75
C SER A 224 -12.37 -16.33 -6.92
N GLN A 225 -11.05 -16.32 -7.08
CA GLN A 225 -10.10 -17.17 -6.33
C GLN A 225 -9.37 -16.38 -5.22
N ILE A 226 -9.77 -15.15 -4.92
CA ILE A 226 -9.17 -14.34 -3.84
C ILE A 226 -10.22 -14.17 -2.76
N GLU A 227 -10.04 -14.82 -1.63
CA GLU A 227 -10.89 -14.70 -0.45
C GLU A 227 -10.26 -13.76 0.58
N ALA A 228 -11.09 -13.21 1.49
CA ALA A 228 -10.61 -12.45 2.62
C ALA A 228 -11.31 -12.91 3.91
N VAL A 229 -10.53 -13.03 4.98
CA VAL A 229 -11.02 -13.50 6.29
C VAL A 229 -10.54 -12.57 7.41
N ILE A 230 -11.33 -12.45 8.47
CA ILE A 230 -10.95 -11.74 9.69
C ILE A 230 -10.05 -12.64 10.53
N HIS A 231 -8.87 -12.14 10.88
CA HIS A 231 -7.91 -12.76 11.80
C HIS A 231 -7.42 -11.70 12.80
N PRO A 232 -8.11 -11.56 13.95
CA PRO A 232 -7.87 -10.45 14.89
C PRO A 232 -6.45 -10.37 15.44
N GLN A 233 -5.78 -11.51 15.60
CA GLN A 233 -4.43 -11.58 16.14
C GLN A 233 -3.37 -11.08 15.15
N SER A 234 -3.69 -11.04 13.84
CA SER A 234 -2.80 -10.59 12.76
C SER A 234 -1.42 -11.28 12.77
N VAL A 235 -1.34 -12.53 13.23
CA VAL A 235 -0.12 -13.34 13.26
C VAL A 235 0.06 -14.11 11.96
N VAL A 236 -1.02 -14.68 11.42
CA VAL A 236 -1.06 -15.22 10.06
C VAL A 236 -1.38 -14.06 9.12
N HIS A 237 -0.44 -13.71 8.23
CA HIS A 237 -0.59 -12.54 7.37
C HIS A 237 -1.37 -12.85 6.08
N SER A 238 -1.24 -14.04 5.53
CA SER A 238 -2.07 -14.59 4.44
C SER A 238 -1.76 -16.06 4.24
N MET A 239 -2.59 -16.71 3.41
CA MET A 239 -2.48 -18.13 3.10
C MET A 239 -2.70 -18.38 1.61
N VAL A 240 -2.15 -19.47 1.09
CA VAL A 240 -2.41 -20.00 -0.25
C VAL A 240 -2.96 -21.40 -0.11
N GLU A 241 -4.15 -21.65 -0.64
CA GLU A 241 -4.75 -22.96 -0.73
C GLU A 241 -4.47 -23.58 -2.11
N PHE A 242 -4.06 -24.82 -2.13
CA PHE A 242 -3.73 -25.58 -3.34
C PHE A 242 -4.84 -26.54 -3.75
N ILE A 243 -4.77 -27.05 -4.99
CA ILE A 243 -5.79 -27.94 -5.57
C ILE A 243 -5.93 -29.27 -4.85
N ASP A 244 -4.94 -29.67 -4.08
CA ASP A 244 -4.98 -30.89 -3.23
C ASP A 244 -5.65 -30.65 -1.87
N GLY A 245 -6.08 -29.40 -1.59
CA GLY A 245 -6.69 -28.98 -0.33
C GLY A 245 -5.68 -28.58 0.76
N SER A 246 -4.39 -28.66 0.51
CA SER A 246 -3.39 -28.17 1.45
C SER A 246 -3.37 -26.65 1.48
N THR A 247 -2.96 -26.08 2.62
CA THR A 247 -2.83 -24.63 2.79
C THR A 247 -1.47 -24.27 3.36
N ILE A 248 -0.74 -23.39 2.68
CA ILE A 248 0.51 -22.83 3.19
C ILE A 248 0.24 -21.42 3.72
N ALA A 249 0.65 -21.15 4.96
CA ALA A 249 0.46 -19.89 5.64
C ALA A 249 1.80 -19.29 6.07
N GLN A 250 1.97 -17.99 5.87
CA GLN A 250 3.09 -17.26 6.49
C GLN A 250 2.62 -16.66 7.80
N ALA A 251 3.35 -16.92 8.88
CA ALA A 251 3.06 -16.41 10.21
C ALA A 251 4.28 -15.73 10.84
N SER A 252 4.05 -14.56 11.42
CA SER A 252 5.01 -13.81 12.23
C SER A 252 4.26 -12.79 13.12
N PRO A 253 4.84 -12.31 14.22
CA PRO A 253 4.26 -11.19 14.94
C PRO A 253 4.05 -9.99 14.02
N PRO A 254 2.94 -9.22 14.18
CA PRO A 254 2.60 -8.11 13.29
C PRO A 254 3.68 -7.02 13.32
N ASN A 255 4.45 -6.93 12.24
CA ASN A 255 5.54 -5.99 12.07
C ASN A 255 5.91 -5.83 10.60
N MET A 256 6.02 -4.58 10.11
CA MET A 256 6.37 -4.31 8.72
C MET A 256 7.85 -4.51 8.40
N LYS A 257 8.74 -4.58 9.39
CA LYS A 257 10.19 -4.81 9.14
C LYS A 257 10.47 -6.15 8.46
N GLY A 258 9.65 -7.18 8.70
CA GLY A 258 9.76 -8.47 8.01
C GLY A 258 9.57 -8.35 6.50
N PRO A 259 8.40 -7.92 6.02
CA PRO A 259 8.12 -7.67 4.62
C PRO A 259 9.11 -6.69 3.96
N ILE A 260 9.37 -5.55 4.60
CA ILE A 260 10.32 -4.55 4.09
C ILE A 260 11.71 -5.16 3.91
N SER A 261 12.24 -5.82 4.93
CA SER A 261 13.59 -6.41 4.87
C SER A 261 13.70 -7.46 3.78
N LEU A 262 12.68 -8.33 3.63
CA LEU A 262 12.66 -9.35 2.59
C LEU A 262 12.63 -8.72 1.20
N ALA A 263 11.80 -7.71 0.95
CA ALA A 263 11.75 -7.03 -0.33
C ALA A 263 13.09 -6.32 -0.66
N LEU A 264 13.74 -5.69 0.32
CA LEU A 264 15.04 -5.05 0.13
C LEU A 264 16.19 -6.04 -0.12
N SER A 265 16.12 -7.24 0.48
CA SER A 265 17.24 -8.21 0.46
C SER A 265 17.01 -9.45 -0.42
N HIS A 266 15.82 -9.59 -1.04
CA HIS A 266 15.49 -10.79 -1.82
C HIS A 266 16.60 -11.20 -2.81
N PRO A 267 17.01 -12.49 -2.87
CA PRO A 267 16.34 -13.67 -2.31
C PRO A 267 16.75 -14.03 -0.86
N HIS A 268 17.54 -13.23 -0.20
CA HIS A 268 18.03 -13.53 1.15
C HIS A 268 17.11 -12.95 2.23
N ARG A 269 17.15 -13.53 3.43
CA ARG A 269 16.48 -12.99 4.61
C ARG A 269 17.48 -12.24 5.49
N VAL A 270 17.04 -11.12 6.07
CA VAL A 270 17.87 -10.35 7.02
C VAL A 270 17.69 -10.95 8.42
N PRO A 271 18.77 -11.41 9.07
CA PRO A 271 18.68 -11.96 10.42
C PRO A 271 18.12 -10.92 11.41
N GLY A 272 17.17 -11.36 12.26
CA GLY A 272 16.63 -10.51 13.32
C GLY A 272 15.74 -9.35 12.85
N ALA A 273 15.31 -9.33 11.59
CA ALA A 273 14.42 -8.29 11.07
C ALA A 273 13.09 -8.19 11.85
N THR A 274 12.56 -9.32 12.32
CA THR A 274 11.40 -9.37 13.22
C THR A 274 11.69 -10.28 14.42
N LYS A 275 10.93 -10.10 15.51
CA LYS A 275 10.97 -11.06 16.63
C LYS A 275 10.31 -12.37 16.18
N PRO A 276 10.84 -13.54 16.58
CA PRO A 276 10.18 -14.82 16.35
C PRO A 276 8.93 -14.95 17.21
N ILE A 277 8.03 -15.87 16.80
CA ILE A 277 6.92 -16.32 17.66
C ILE A 277 7.52 -17.10 18.83
N ASP A 278 7.02 -16.87 20.04
CA ASP A 278 7.43 -17.63 21.22
C ASP A 278 6.63 -18.94 21.29
N TRP A 279 7.20 -20.01 20.74
CA TRP A 279 6.56 -21.34 20.73
C TRP A 279 6.59 -22.05 22.09
N SER A 280 7.14 -21.42 23.13
CA SER A 280 7.09 -21.96 24.50
C SER A 280 5.74 -21.73 25.18
N THR A 281 4.86 -20.90 24.60
CA THR A 281 3.54 -20.57 25.11
C THR A 281 2.42 -21.10 24.20
N SER A 282 1.23 -21.26 24.76
CA SER A 282 0.04 -21.65 23.97
C SER A 282 -0.45 -20.48 23.13
N HIS A 283 -0.80 -20.76 21.87
CA HIS A 283 -1.36 -19.79 20.94
C HIS A 283 -2.75 -20.20 20.48
N THR A 284 -3.63 -19.23 20.31
CA THR A 284 -4.96 -19.42 19.67
C THR A 284 -5.07 -18.42 18.51
N TRP A 285 -5.32 -18.92 17.32
CA TRP A 285 -5.52 -18.14 16.12
C TRP A 285 -6.94 -18.34 15.60
N ASN A 286 -7.67 -17.26 15.46
CA ASN A 286 -9.08 -17.28 15.08
C ASN A 286 -9.25 -16.74 13.68
N PHE A 287 -10.11 -17.36 12.89
CA PHE A 287 -10.51 -16.92 11.57
C PHE A 287 -12.02 -16.88 11.48
N ALA A 288 -12.56 -15.82 10.86
CA ALA A 288 -13.99 -15.66 10.64
C ALA A 288 -14.24 -15.04 9.25
N PRO A 289 -15.38 -15.30 8.62
CA PRO A 289 -15.75 -14.62 7.39
C PRO A 289 -15.96 -13.12 7.62
N ILE A 290 -15.78 -12.32 6.56
CA ILE A 290 -16.15 -10.90 6.58
C ILE A 290 -17.67 -10.77 6.55
N ASP A 291 -18.22 -9.89 7.37
CA ASP A 291 -19.63 -9.49 7.31
C ASP A 291 -19.79 -8.41 6.23
N GLU A 292 -20.05 -8.82 5.00
CA GLU A 292 -20.19 -7.92 3.85
C GLU A 292 -21.42 -7.00 3.96
N SER A 293 -22.41 -7.32 4.80
CA SER A 293 -23.55 -6.43 5.03
C SER A 293 -23.17 -5.18 5.81
N ARG A 294 -22.19 -5.28 6.70
CA ARG A 294 -21.64 -4.16 7.46
C ARG A 294 -20.43 -3.51 6.77
N PHE A 295 -19.66 -4.29 6.02
CA PHE A 295 -18.44 -3.86 5.35
C PHE A 295 -18.48 -4.18 3.85
N PRO A 296 -19.35 -3.50 3.09
CA PRO A 296 -19.56 -3.80 1.66
C PRO A 296 -18.41 -3.33 0.74
N ALA A 297 -17.38 -2.70 1.30
CA ALA A 297 -16.24 -2.18 0.55
C ALA A 297 -15.48 -3.28 -0.23
N VAL A 298 -15.38 -4.48 0.36
CA VAL A 298 -14.69 -5.63 -0.28
C VAL A 298 -15.44 -6.09 -1.54
N ALA A 299 -16.76 -6.22 -1.46
CA ALA A 299 -17.59 -6.60 -2.61
C ALA A 299 -17.54 -5.55 -3.72
N LEU A 300 -17.57 -4.25 -3.35
CA LEU A 300 -17.46 -3.15 -4.31
C LEU A 300 -16.09 -3.14 -5.01
N ALA A 301 -15.00 -3.31 -4.25
CA ALA A 301 -13.64 -3.37 -4.80
C ALA A 301 -13.49 -4.54 -5.80
N ARG A 302 -14.01 -5.72 -5.44
CA ARG A 302 -14.05 -6.89 -6.32
C ARG A 302 -14.79 -6.57 -7.63
N THR A 303 -15.97 -5.97 -7.53
CA THR A 303 -16.75 -5.55 -8.70
C THR A 303 -15.97 -4.55 -9.58
N CYS A 304 -15.31 -3.56 -8.98
CA CYS A 304 -14.48 -2.60 -9.73
C CYS A 304 -13.31 -3.30 -10.43
N GLY A 305 -12.65 -4.22 -9.75
CA GLY A 305 -11.54 -4.99 -10.31
C GLY A 305 -11.96 -5.91 -11.44
N GLU A 306 -13.08 -6.63 -11.30
CA GLU A 306 -13.62 -7.52 -12.34
C GLU A 306 -14.04 -6.76 -13.62
N ILE A 307 -14.55 -5.55 -13.49
CA ILE A 307 -14.85 -4.68 -14.63
C ILE A 307 -13.56 -4.13 -15.25
N GLY A 308 -12.59 -3.77 -14.42
CA GLY A 308 -11.27 -3.30 -14.86
C GLY A 308 -11.28 -1.88 -15.44
N GLY A 309 -10.31 -1.60 -16.30
CA GLY A 309 -10.12 -0.29 -16.90
C GLY A 309 -9.88 0.81 -15.86
N GLY A 310 -10.56 1.95 -16.00
CA GLY A 310 -10.45 3.08 -15.07
C GLY A 310 -11.23 2.92 -13.76
N LEU A 311 -12.04 1.86 -13.62
CA LEU A 311 -12.94 1.76 -12.47
C LEU A 311 -12.22 1.52 -11.12
N PRO A 312 -11.14 0.73 -11.05
CA PRO A 312 -10.33 0.63 -9.83
C PRO A 312 -9.67 1.97 -9.44
N ALA A 313 -9.22 2.78 -10.41
CA ALA A 313 -8.68 4.12 -10.15
C ALA A 313 -9.77 5.05 -9.58
N ILE A 314 -10.98 5.03 -10.15
CA ILE A 314 -12.15 5.76 -9.63
C ILE A 314 -12.49 5.34 -8.21
N PHE A 315 -12.50 4.04 -7.92
CA PHE A 315 -12.74 3.51 -6.57
C PHE A 315 -11.70 4.05 -5.58
N ASN A 316 -10.41 3.98 -5.93
CA ASN A 316 -9.31 4.46 -5.09
C ASN A 316 -9.38 5.97 -4.85
N ALA A 317 -9.50 6.77 -5.91
CA ALA A 317 -9.53 8.23 -5.82
C ALA A 317 -10.75 8.74 -5.04
N SER A 318 -11.93 8.13 -5.25
CA SER A 318 -13.12 8.43 -4.47
C SER A 318 -12.93 8.10 -2.99
N ASN A 319 -12.24 7.00 -2.67
CA ASN A 319 -11.93 6.62 -1.30
C ASN A 319 -10.92 7.59 -0.66
N GLU A 320 -9.84 7.96 -1.34
CA GLU A 320 -8.87 8.95 -0.84
C GLU A 320 -9.57 10.26 -0.49
N PHE A 321 -10.45 10.75 -1.38
CA PHE A 321 -11.21 11.98 -1.16
C PHE A 321 -12.18 11.87 0.03
N ALA A 322 -12.97 10.79 0.09
CA ALA A 322 -13.95 10.59 1.17
C ALA A 322 -13.28 10.40 2.53
N VAL A 323 -12.16 9.68 2.60
CA VAL A 323 -11.38 9.51 3.84
C VAL A 323 -10.82 10.86 4.31
N GLN A 324 -10.32 11.68 3.40
CA GLN A 324 -9.85 13.03 3.76
C GLN A 324 -11.00 13.90 4.26
N ALA A 325 -12.17 13.88 3.62
CA ALA A 325 -13.34 14.61 4.07
C ALA A 325 -13.83 14.16 5.47
N PHE A 326 -13.70 12.87 5.79
CA PHE A 326 -13.97 12.37 7.13
C PHE A 326 -12.93 12.86 8.15
N ILE A 327 -11.63 12.85 7.80
CA ILE A 327 -10.57 13.40 8.67
C ILE A 327 -10.81 14.89 8.97
N ASP A 328 -11.28 15.64 7.98
CA ASP A 328 -11.57 17.06 8.09
C ASP A 328 -12.92 17.36 8.81
N GLY A 329 -13.64 16.29 9.23
CA GLY A 329 -14.90 16.40 9.96
C GLY A 329 -16.09 16.87 9.11
N GLN A 330 -16.01 16.74 7.79
CA GLN A 330 -17.06 17.18 6.86
C GLN A 330 -18.18 16.15 6.69
N ILE A 331 -17.89 14.87 6.90
CA ILE A 331 -18.81 13.75 6.70
C ILE A 331 -18.71 12.74 7.84
N SER A 332 -19.71 11.86 7.98
CA SER A 332 -19.68 10.74 8.91
C SER A 332 -18.83 9.56 8.39
N PHE A 333 -18.50 8.61 9.29
CA PHE A 333 -17.76 7.41 8.91
C PHE A 333 -18.49 6.56 7.86
N THR A 334 -19.81 6.44 7.98
CA THR A 334 -20.62 5.67 7.03
C THR A 334 -20.74 6.34 5.66
N ASP A 335 -20.57 7.65 5.60
CA ASP A 335 -20.60 8.39 4.32
C ASP A 335 -19.38 8.06 3.45
N ILE A 336 -18.25 7.60 4.03
CA ILE A 336 -17.08 7.19 3.25
C ILE A 336 -17.49 6.17 2.20
N PHE A 337 -18.09 5.05 2.62
CA PHE A 337 -18.53 4.02 1.68
C PHE A 337 -19.65 4.52 0.75
N ALA A 338 -20.59 5.29 1.27
CA ALA A 338 -21.70 5.82 0.49
C ALA A 338 -21.22 6.70 -0.68
N ILE A 339 -20.24 7.57 -0.44
CA ILE A 339 -19.64 8.46 -1.46
C ILE A 339 -18.88 7.61 -2.48
N VAL A 340 -18.03 6.67 -2.05
CA VAL A 340 -17.28 5.79 -2.95
C VAL A 340 -18.23 5.00 -3.85
N SER A 341 -19.24 4.36 -3.28
CA SER A 341 -20.21 3.57 -4.02
C SER A 341 -21.00 4.41 -5.02
N GLN A 342 -21.44 5.62 -4.64
CA GLN A 342 -22.15 6.52 -5.54
C GLN A 342 -21.24 7.04 -6.66
N SER A 343 -19.98 7.39 -6.39
CA SER A 343 -19.01 7.83 -7.39
C SER A 343 -18.74 6.73 -8.43
N VAL A 344 -18.49 5.51 -7.96
CA VAL A 344 -18.30 4.33 -8.83
C VAL A 344 -19.54 4.11 -9.71
N ASN A 345 -20.74 4.12 -9.13
CA ASN A 345 -21.97 3.92 -9.88
C ASN A 345 -22.22 5.02 -10.92
N HIS A 346 -21.89 6.27 -10.58
CA HIS A 346 -22.05 7.41 -11.48
C HIS A 346 -21.13 7.31 -12.69
N LEU A 347 -19.88 6.95 -12.46
CA LEU A 347 -18.81 6.93 -13.48
C LEU A 347 -18.68 5.58 -14.20
N ARG A 348 -19.36 4.53 -13.76
CA ARG A 348 -19.23 3.18 -14.31
C ARG A 348 -19.45 3.09 -15.82
N ALA A 349 -20.41 3.85 -16.35
CA ALA A 349 -20.74 3.81 -17.78
C ALA A 349 -19.77 4.64 -18.64
N SER A 350 -19.10 5.63 -18.07
CA SER A 350 -18.16 6.52 -18.75
C SER A 350 -16.70 6.16 -18.51
N ALA A 351 -16.42 5.29 -17.53
CA ALA A 351 -15.04 4.86 -17.21
C ALA A 351 -14.36 4.26 -18.44
N ALA A 352 -13.09 4.63 -18.64
CA ALA A 352 -12.30 4.07 -19.71
C ALA A 352 -12.17 2.54 -19.54
N THR A 353 -12.39 1.79 -20.61
CA THR A 353 -12.29 0.33 -20.61
C THR A 353 -10.85 -0.16 -20.57
N THR A 354 -9.88 0.71 -20.92
CA THR A 354 -8.46 0.42 -20.90
C THR A 354 -7.71 1.71 -20.56
N LEU A 355 -6.75 1.62 -19.64
CA LEU A 355 -5.82 2.69 -19.33
C LEU A 355 -4.55 2.51 -20.17
N ARG A 356 -4.20 3.51 -20.97
CA ARG A 356 -3.04 3.47 -21.90
C ARG A 356 -1.78 4.07 -21.30
N ASP A 357 -1.97 5.05 -20.43
CA ASP A 357 -0.89 5.87 -19.85
C ASP A 357 -1.33 6.55 -18.55
N LEU A 358 -0.44 7.35 -17.97
CA LEU A 358 -0.71 8.10 -16.74
C LEU A 358 -1.78 9.20 -16.92
N GLU A 359 -1.97 9.71 -18.14
CA GLU A 359 -2.97 10.73 -18.41
C GLU A 359 -4.39 10.14 -18.31
N ASP A 360 -4.57 8.92 -18.82
CA ASP A 360 -5.84 8.19 -18.68
C ASP A 360 -6.17 7.91 -17.21
N VAL A 361 -5.18 7.54 -16.39
CA VAL A 361 -5.36 7.33 -14.94
C VAL A 361 -5.74 8.65 -14.27
N SER A 362 -5.00 9.74 -14.53
CA SER A 362 -5.27 11.05 -13.95
C SER A 362 -6.66 11.55 -14.32
N ALA A 363 -7.11 11.35 -15.57
CA ALA A 363 -8.45 11.72 -15.99
C ALA A 363 -9.54 10.96 -15.19
N ALA A 364 -9.35 9.66 -14.98
CA ALA A 364 -10.28 8.85 -14.18
C ALA A 364 -10.32 9.31 -12.70
N GLU A 365 -9.17 9.68 -12.13
CA GLU A 365 -9.07 10.21 -10.77
C GLU A 365 -9.69 11.60 -10.64
N ASP A 366 -9.49 12.49 -11.63
CA ASP A 366 -10.08 13.83 -11.65
C ASP A 366 -11.62 13.76 -11.71
N ASP A 367 -12.16 12.90 -12.57
CA ASP A 367 -13.61 12.65 -12.62
C ASP A 367 -14.13 12.13 -11.28
N ALA A 368 -13.40 11.20 -10.64
CA ALA A 368 -13.77 10.66 -9.35
C ALA A 368 -13.74 11.73 -8.24
N HIS A 369 -12.71 12.57 -8.21
CA HIS A 369 -12.61 13.68 -7.27
C HIS A 369 -13.73 14.70 -7.45
N GLN A 370 -14.09 15.03 -8.70
CA GLN A 370 -15.21 15.93 -8.98
C GLN A 370 -16.51 15.37 -8.40
N ILE A 371 -16.88 14.14 -8.74
CA ILE A 371 -18.12 13.52 -8.26
C ILE A 371 -18.10 13.35 -6.74
N ALA A 372 -16.99 12.88 -6.14
CA ALA A 372 -16.88 12.75 -4.69
C ALA A 372 -17.03 14.11 -3.98
N SER A 373 -16.44 15.20 -4.52
CA SER A 373 -16.60 16.56 -4.00
C SER A 373 -18.06 17.03 -4.02
N GLU A 374 -18.79 16.75 -5.11
CA GLU A 374 -20.22 17.09 -5.21
C GLU A 374 -21.07 16.31 -4.19
N LEU A 375 -20.72 15.03 -3.96
CA LEU A 375 -21.41 14.18 -2.99
C LEU A 375 -21.11 14.61 -1.55
N VAL A 376 -19.87 14.94 -1.22
CA VAL A 376 -19.51 15.49 0.10
C VAL A 376 -20.32 16.75 0.41
N LYS A 377 -20.44 17.69 -0.53
CA LYS A 377 -21.26 18.92 -0.33
C LYS A 377 -22.74 18.65 -0.06
N LYS A 378 -23.28 17.49 -0.52
CA LYS A 378 -24.70 17.12 -0.29
C LYS A 378 -24.94 16.52 1.07
N VAL A 379 -23.93 15.88 1.68
CA VAL A 379 -24.03 15.19 2.97
C VAL A 379 -23.26 15.91 4.07
N ALA A 380 -22.60 17.04 3.77
CA ALA A 380 -21.80 17.80 4.72
C ALA A 380 -22.58 18.12 6.00
N LEU A 381 -21.93 17.92 7.14
CA LEU A 381 -22.46 18.07 8.51
C LEU A 381 -22.61 19.54 8.92
#